data_cd686baf96e7783dce886f6cf2d06389
#
_entry.id   cd686baf96e7783dce886f6cf2d06389
#
_cell.length_a   1.000
_cell.length_b   1.000
_cell.length_c   1.000
_cell.angle_alpha   90.00
_cell.angle_beta   90.00
_cell.angle_gamma   90.00
#
_symmetry.space_group_name_H-M   'P 1'
#
loop_
_entity.id
_entity.type
_entity.pdbx_description
1 polymer ?
#
loop_
_entity_poly.entity_id
_entity_poly.type
_entity_poly.pdbx_seq_one_letter_code
_entity_poly.pdbx_strand_id
1 'polypeptide(L)'
;MLAKKHLTSCILIVMALLLTSCSEAGSTKQIRATLFLLDASGSMIRSVSEREQQLKERLNGAFQNEEAIYFDFIRNDYTKQVILPLISMQSIIAVNDVVLEDAKNEKVRKETKAMISTLWQQSLSDSREVEACIQNVSSGLLRDTVIEDQGARRISQNLCVSANKAKEIFASIRTLGAGGKIEDGYIGSDIEGAFLRGLKRLESESGNLINSLNESVKVRATIVVSSDMVQSRAGDEGIVRTIRNMTNEQIAEFVTKSRGEQEFRELRPVVKIDGWRSTTGKISERDRQALELYWKKWFSTLDLDEPDFGFGVMDWSVD
;
A
#
# COMPACT_ATOMS: atom_id res chain seq x y z
N MET A 1 -24.92 -55.08 -33.39
CA MET A 1 -24.10 -53.88 -33.73
C MET A 1 -24.72 -52.52 -33.33
N LEU A 2 -25.98 -52.46 -33.00
CA LEU A 2 -26.66 -51.21 -32.59
C LEU A 2 -26.36 -50.73 -31.14
N ALA A 3 -26.12 -51.62 -30.19
CA ALA A 3 -25.87 -51.25 -28.79
C ALA A 3 -24.57 -50.49 -28.53
N LYS A 4 -23.51 -50.65 -29.36
CA LYS A 4 -22.27 -49.91 -29.22
C LYS A 4 -22.33 -48.43 -29.63
N LYS A 5 -23.22 -48.08 -30.57
CA LYS A 5 -23.35 -46.66 -31.03
C LYS A 5 -24.06 -45.78 -30.03
N HIS A 6 -24.95 -46.30 -29.21
CA HIS A 6 -25.67 -45.51 -28.19
C HIS A 6 -24.78 -45.25 -26.94
N LEU A 7 -23.91 -46.16 -26.60
CA LEU A 7 -23.00 -45.99 -25.46
C LEU A 7 -21.94 -44.90 -25.71
N THR A 8 -21.42 -44.84 -26.94
CA THR A 8 -20.44 -43.76 -27.31
C THR A 8 -21.07 -42.39 -27.37
N SER A 9 -22.36 -42.31 -27.80
CA SER A 9 -23.07 -41.02 -27.87
C SER A 9 -23.41 -40.48 -26.45
N CYS A 10 -23.77 -41.34 -25.50
CA CYS A 10 -24.02 -40.93 -24.13
C CYS A 10 -22.74 -40.46 -23.41
N ILE A 11 -21.61 -41.13 -23.67
CA ILE A 11 -20.32 -40.73 -23.06
C ILE A 11 -19.87 -39.36 -23.58
N LEU A 12 -20.06 -39.08 -24.87
CA LEU A 12 -19.74 -37.78 -25.47
C LEU A 12 -20.62 -36.65 -24.92
N ILE A 13 -21.90 -36.88 -24.67
CA ILE A 13 -22.81 -35.88 -24.10
C ILE A 13 -22.48 -35.62 -22.62
N VAL A 14 -22.13 -36.64 -21.84
CA VAL A 14 -21.70 -36.48 -20.45
C VAL A 14 -20.33 -35.76 -20.35
N MET A 15 -19.38 -36.05 -21.24
CA MET A 15 -18.13 -35.29 -21.32
C MET A 15 -18.33 -33.84 -21.77
N ALA A 16 -19.25 -33.55 -22.70
CA ALA A 16 -19.59 -32.19 -23.10
C ALA A 16 -20.25 -31.42 -21.94
N LEU A 17 -21.12 -32.04 -21.15
CA LEU A 17 -21.74 -31.45 -19.96
C LEU A 17 -20.73 -31.22 -18.82
N LEU A 18 -19.73 -32.06 -18.67
CA LEU A 18 -18.65 -31.88 -17.70
C LEU A 18 -17.66 -30.77 -18.12
N LEU A 19 -17.48 -30.55 -19.42
CA LEU A 19 -16.64 -29.47 -19.92
C LEU A 19 -17.32 -28.09 -19.89
N THR A 20 -18.66 -28.02 -19.91
CA THR A 20 -19.41 -26.76 -19.77
C THR A 20 -19.60 -26.34 -18.32
N SER A 21 -19.42 -27.23 -17.33
CA SER A 21 -19.50 -26.89 -15.91
C SER A 21 -18.18 -26.34 -15.32
N CYS A 22 -17.09 -26.28 -16.10
CA CYS A 22 -15.79 -25.75 -15.64
C CYS A 22 -15.49 -24.31 -16.03
N SER A 23 -16.48 -23.48 -16.45
CA SER A 23 -16.20 -22.12 -16.92
C SER A 23 -16.85 -21.00 -16.12
N GLU A 24 -17.26 -21.25 -14.90
CA GLU A 24 -17.43 -20.16 -13.91
C GLU A 24 -16.40 -20.30 -12.79
N ALA A 25 -15.13 -20.30 -13.17
CA ALA A 25 -14.09 -19.84 -12.25
C ALA A 25 -14.39 -18.36 -12.04
N GLY A 26 -15.10 -18.03 -10.95
CA GLY A 26 -15.42 -16.67 -10.58
C GLY A 26 -14.16 -15.82 -10.71
N SER A 27 -14.26 -14.71 -11.44
CA SER A 27 -13.10 -13.84 -11.66
C SER A 27 -12.60 -13.38 -10.29
N THR A 28 -11.43 -13.87 -9.90
CA THR A 28 -10.79 -13.48 -8.64
C THR A 28 -10.52 -11.98 -8.71
N LYS A 29 -11.25 -11.18 -7.93
CA LYS A 29 -11.00 -9.74 -7.83
C LYS A 29 -9.57 -9.55 -7.31
N GLN A 30 -8.78 -8.74 -8.00
CA GLN A 30 -7.42 -8.40 -7.57
C GLN A 30 -7.39 -6.95 -7.12
N ILE A 31 -6.90 -6.71 -5.89
CA ILE A 31 -6.71 -5.37 -5.33
C ILE A 31 -5.24 -5.16 -5.06
N ARG A 32 -4.74 -3.98 -5.44
CA ARG A 32 -3.41 -3.52 -5.07
C ARG A 32 -3.50 -2.75 -3.77
N ALA A 33 -2.52 -2.93 -2.88
CA ALA A 33 -2.42 -2.18 -1.64
C ALA A 33 -0.99 -1.70 -1.46
N THR A 34 -0.77 -0.39 -1.37
CA THR A 34 0.55 0.18 -1.14
C THR A 34 0.57 0.94 0.18
N LEU A 35 1.52 0.58 1.04
CA LEU A 35 1.83 1.31 2.26
C LEU A 35 3.11 2.09 2.09
N PHE A 36 3.04 3.40 2.31
CA PHE A 36 4.20 4.29 2.36
C PHE A 36 4.59 4.56 3.81
N LEU A 37 5.82 4.23 4.16
CA LEU A 37 6.45 4.53 5.44
C LEU A 37 7.53 5.59 5.20
N LEU A 38 7.30 6.82 5.66
CA LEU A 38 8.21 7.94 5.48
C LEU A 38 8.98 8.22 6.76
N ASP A 39 10.30 8.10 6.70
CA ASP A 39 11.19 8.48 7.80
C ASP A 39 11.23 10.00 7.96
N ALA A 40 10.78 10.46 9.12
CA ALA A 40 10.76 11.86 9.49
C ALA A 40 12.08 12.35 10.13
N SER A 41 13.13 11.52 10.14
CA SER A 41 14.43 11.89 10.69
C SER A 41 15.13 13.01 9.90
N GLY A 42 16.03 13.73 10.56
CA GLY A 42 16.72 14.87 9.97
C GLY A 42 17.58 14.54 8.73
N SER A 43 17.98 13.28 8.54
CA SER A 43 18.70 12.81 7.35
C SER A 43 17.81 12.78 6.11
N MET A 44 16.49 12.60 6.28
CA MET A 44 15.51 12.47 5.21
C MET A 44 14.78 13.76 4.84
N ILE A 45 14.87 14.81 5.66
CA ILE A 45 14.13 16.08 5.47
C ILE A 45 14.34 16.68 4.08
N ARG A 46 15.53 16.55 3.50
CA ARG A 46 15.83 17.12 2.16
C ARG A 46 15.05 16.49 1.02
N SER A 47 14.61 15.25 1.16
CA SER A 47 13.85 14.51 0.14
C SER A 47 12.33 14.59 0.34
N VAL A 48 11.87 15.21 1.42
CA VAL A 48 10.46 15.20 1.81
C VAL A 48 9.54 15.85 0.77
N SER A 49 9.96 16.96 0.14
CA SER A 49 9.15 17.62 -0.91
C SER A 49 8.97 16.74 -2.15
N GLU A 50 10.01 16.00 -2.51
CA GLU A 50 9.96 15.04 -3.61
C GLU A 50 9.01 13.87 -3.29
N ARG A 51 9.01 13.41 -2.04
CA ARG A 51 8.08 12.38 -1.56
C ARG A 51 6.63 12.83 -1.54
N GLU A 52 6.37 14.10 -1.21
CA GLU A 52 5.04 14.68 -1.34
C GLU A 52 4.53 14.60 -2.78
N GLN A 53 5.37 14.96 -3.76
CA GLN A 53 5.01 14.91 -5.16
C GLN A 53 4.74 13.46 -5.64
N GLN A 54 5.61 12.52 -5.29
CA GLN A 54 5.44 11.11 -5.63
C GLN A 54 4.16 10.52 -5.02
N LEU A 55 3.86 10.83 -3.75
CA LEU A 55 2.61 10.41 -3.11
C LEU A 55 1.38 11.01 -3.80
N LYS A 56 1.43 12.28 -4.23
CA LYS A 56 0.36 12.92 -5.00
C LYS A 56 0.13 12.22 -6.34
N GLU A 57 1.20 11.94 -7.08
CA GLU A 57 1.12 11.23 -8.36
C GLU A 57 0.50 9.85 -8.19
N ARG A 58 0.89 9.13 -7.15
CA ARG A 58 0.32 7.83 -6.83
C ARG A 58 -1.16 7.91 -6.46
N LEU A 59 -1.53 8.85 -5.61
CA LEU A 59 -2.91 9.09 -5.24
C LEU A 59 -3.78 9.47 -6.44
N ASN A 60 -3.26 10.25 -7.39
CA ASN A 60 -4.00 10.64 -8.59
C ASN A 60 -4.46 9.45 -9.43
N GLY A 61 -3.68 8.37 -9.47
CA GLY A 61 -4.01 7.15 -10.22
C GLY A 61 -4.78 6.09 -9.43
N ALA A 62 -4.96 6.26 -8.13
CA ALA A 62 -5.39 5.19 -7.23
C ALA A 62 -6.73 4.53 -7.61
N PHE A 63 -7.76 5.32 -7.91
CA PHE A 63 -9.07 4.78 -8.30
C PHE A 63 -9.06 4.16 -9.70
N GLN A 64 -8.25 4.67 -10.62
CA GLN A 64 -8.09 4.08 -11.96
C GLN A 64 -7.34 2.75 -11.90
N ASN A 65 -6.35 2.66 -11.02
CA ASN A 65 -5.49 1.48 -10.86
C ASN A 65 -6.02 0.47 -9.83
N GLU A 66 -7.19 0.73 -9.23
CA GLU A 66 -7.78 -0.08 -8.17
C GLU A 66 -6.81 -0.31 -6.99
N GLU A 67 -6.14 0.77 -6.57
CA GLU A 67 -5.11 0.73 -5.56
C GLU A 67 -5.55 1.39 -4.25
N ALA A 68 -5.48 0.62 -3.17
CA ALA A 68 -5.58 1.15 -1.81
C ALA A 68 -4.24 1.73 -1.38
N ILE A 69 -4.26 2.90 -0.75
CA ILE A 69 -3.05 3.62 -0.33
C ILE A 69 -3.11 3.91 1.16
N TYR A 70 -2.07 3.48 1.85
CA TYR A 70 -1.84 3.69 3.26
C TYR A 70 -0.58 4.52 3.46
N PHE A 71 -0.53 5.27 4.55
CA PHE A 71 0.60 6.13 4.87
C PHE A 71 0.85 6.14 6.38
N ASP A 72 2.13 6.14 6.77
CA ASP A 72 2.57 6.47 8.13
C ASP A 72 3.95 7.12 8.12
N PHE A 73 4.25 7.88 9.17
CA PHE A 73 5.61 8.35 9.44
C PHE A 73 6.35 7.33 10.29
N ILE A 74 7.61 7.06 9.96
CA ILE A 74 8.52 6.32 10.84
C ILE A 74 8.94 7.25 11.97
N ARG A 75 8.58 6.90 13.21
CA ARG A 75 8.78 7.70 14.42
C ARG A 75 9.48 6.88 15.49
N ASN A 76 10.03 7.57 16.47
CA ASN A 76 10.68 6.93 17.61
C ASN A 76 9.69 6.29 18.61
N ASP A 77 8.52 6.87 18.79
CA ASP A 77 7.49 6.35 19.70
C ASP A 77 6.36 5.66 18.91
N TYR A 78 6.36 4.34 18.96
CA TYR A 78 5.40 3.48 18.25
C TYR A 78 4.05 3.32 18.97
N THR A 79 3.93 3.76 20.22
CA THR A 79 2.74 3.45 21.05
C THR A 79 1.50 4.25 20.64
N LYS A 80 1.68 5.37 19.94
CA LYS A 80 0.61 6.32 19.57
C LYS A 80 0.27 6.34 18.07
N GLN A 81 0.86 5.45 17.25
CA GLN A 81 0.74 5.56 15.80
C GLN A 81 -0.44 4.77 15.27
N VAL A 82 -1.26 5.43 14.48
CA VAL A 82 -2.33 4.82 13.69
C VAL A 82 -1.98 4.98 12.22
N ILE A 83 -1.72 3.86 11.54
CA ILE A 83 -1.56 3.87 10.09
C ILE A 83 -2.86 4.37 9.47
N LEU A 84 -2.76 5.48 8.74
CA LEU A 84 -3.92 6.11 8.14
C LEU A 84 -4.17 5.53 6.74
N PRO A 85 -5.34 4.91 6.50
CA PRO A 85 -5.76 4.64 5.15
C PRO A 85 -6.08 5.98 4.49
N LEU A 86 -5.29 6.39 3.50
CA LEU A 86 -5.63 7.51 2.62
C LEU A 86 -6.76 7.09 1.68
N ILE A 87 -6.64 5.89 1.12
CA ILE A 87 -7.68 5.20 0.36
C ILE A 87 -7.66 3.76 0.83
N SER A 88 -8.71 3.31 1.52
CA SER A 88 -8.78 1.93 2.02
C SER A 88 -9.14 0.93 0.92
N MET A 89 -8.81 -0.35 1.10
CA MET A 89 -9.26 -1.43 0.21
C MET A 89 -10.80 -1.44 0.09
N GLN A 90 -11.49 -1.20 1.19
CA GLN A 90 -12.95 -1.14 1.22
C GLN A 90 -13.51 0.04 0.40
N SER A 91 -12.80 1.19 0.37
CA SER A 91 -13.17 2.34 -0.48
C SER A 91 -13.06 1.99 -1.96
N ILE A 92 -11.99 1.30 -2.36
CA ILE A 92 -11.80 0.86 -3.75
C ILE A 92 -12.92 -0.09 -4.17
N ILE A 93 -13.24 -1.08 -3.34
CA ILE A 93 -14.33 -2.02 -3.63
C ILE A 93 -15.67 -1.30 -3.71
N ALA A 94 -15.97 -0.45 -2.72
CA ALA A 94 -17.24 0.26 -2.68
C ALA A 94 -17.48 1.11 -3.95
N VAL A 95 -16.43 1.72 -4.48
CA VAL A 95 -16.48 2.48 -5.76
C VAL A 95 -16.66 1.53 -6.94
N ASN A 96 -15.91 0.44 -6.99
CA ASN A 96 -16.00 -0.53 -8.09
C ASN A 96 -17.38 -1.22 -8.15
N ASP A 97 -17.94 -1.58 -7.01
CA ASP A 97 -19.26 -2.23 -6.95
C ASP A 97 -20.35 -1.31 -7.52
N VAL A 98 -20.36 -0.03 -7.11
CA VAL A 98 -21.30 0.96 -7.69
C VAL A 98 -21.12 1.09 -9.20
N VAL A 99 -19.87 1.15 -9.68
CA VAL A 99 -19.58 1.25 -11.14
C VAL A 99 -20.04 -0.01 -11.86
N LEU A 100 -19.91 -1.20 -11.25
CA LEU A 100 -20.35 -2.46 -11.84
C LEU A 100 -21.87 -2.59 -11.86
N GLU A 101 -22.55 -2.11 -10.82
CA GLU A 101 -24.02 -2.11 -10.71
C GLU A 101 -24.66 -1.18 -11.74
N ASP A 102 -24.19 0.07 -11.84
CA ASP A 102 -24.84 1.11 -12.63
C ASP A 102 -24.36 1.14 -14.09
N ALA A 103 -23.11 0.76 -14.37
CA ALA A 103 -22.53 0.79 -15.73
C ALA A 103 -22.61 -0.60 -16.40
N LYS A 104 -23.56 -0.76 -17.34
CA LYS A 104 -23.90 -2.06 -17.95
C LYS A 104 -22.84 -2.62 -18.92
N ASN A 105 -21.93 -1.80 -19.45
CA ASN A 105 -20.92 -2.25 -20.42
C ASN A 105 -19.55 -1.69 -20.11
N GLU A 106 -18.52 -2.35 -20.64
CA GLU A 106 -17.11 -2.04 -20.35
C GLU A 106 -16.68 -0.62 -20.77
N LYS A 107 -17.23 -0.11 -21.88
CA LYS A 107 -16.92 1.26 -22.32
C LYS A 107 -17.42 2.28 -21.30
N VAL A 108 -18.68 2.16 -20.87
CA VAL A 108 -19.28 3.06 -19.88
C VAL A 108 -18.57 2.94 -18.54
N ARG A 109 -18.13 1.74 -18.12
CA ARG A 109 -17.32 1.55 -16.91
C ARG A 109 -16.02 2.31 -16.97
N LYS A 110 -15.30 2.24 -18.10
CA LYS A 110 -14.03 2.99 -18.28
C LYS A 110 -14.26 4.50 -18.23
N GLU A 111 -15.28 4.99 -18.92
CA GLU A 111 -15.63 6.42 -18.92
C GLU A 111 -16.01 6.89 -17.51
N THR A 112 -16.81 6.13 -16.77
CA THR A 112 -17.20 6.41 -15.38
C THR A 112 -15.97 6.42 -14.45
N LYS A 113 -15.07 5.43 -14.55
CA LYS A 113 -13.83 5.41 -13.76
C LYS A 113 -12.91 6.59 -14.08
N ALA A 114 -12.81 7.00 -15.34
CA ALA A 114 -12.05 8.18 -15.71
C ALA A 114 -12.65 9.46 -15.09
N MET A 115 -13.98 9.60 -15.07
CA MET A 115 -14.65 10.71 -14.40
C MET A 115 -14.42 10.70 -12.89
N ILE A 116 -14.53 9.53 -12.24
CA ILE A 116 -14.23 9.38 -10.81
C ILE A 116 -12.79 9.81 -10.52
N SER A 117 -11.83 9.42 -11.35
CA SER A 117 -10.44 9.84 -11.21
C SER A 117 -10.27 11.35 -11.35
N THR A 118 -10.98 12.00 -12.28
CA THR A 118 -10.98 13.46 -12.44
C THR A 118 -11.55 14.16 -11.22
N LEU A 119 -12.70 13.70 -10.73
CA LEU A 119 -13.33 14.28 -9.52
C LEU A 119 -12.47 14.06 -8.27
N TRP A 120 -11.76 12.93 -8.18
CA TRP A 120 -10.78 12.67 -7.15
C TRP A 120 -9.64 13.71 -7.15
N GLN A 121 -9.03 13.95 -8.32
CA GLN A 121 -7.96 14.96 -8.46
C GLN A 121 -8.45 16.35 -8.10
N GLN A 122 -9.67 16.72 -8.50
CA GLN A 122 -10.30 17.98 -8.09
C GLN A 122 -10.49 18.04 -6.58
N SER A 123 -10.93 16.95 -5.94
CA SER A 123 -11.13 16.88 -4.50
C SER A 123 -9.82 17.02 -3.71
N LEU A 124 -8.71 16.52 -4.23
CA LEU A 124 -7.37 16.70 -3.62
C LEU A 124 -6.90 18.15 -3.62
N SER A 125 -7.28 18.95 -4.63
CA SER A 125 -6.93 20.37 -4.75
C SER A 125 -7.96 21.31 -4.14
N ASP A 126 -9.16 20.83 -3.84
CA ASP A 126 -10.27 21.63 -3.31
C ASP A 126 -10.03 21.98 -1.84
N SER A 127 -10.12 23.26 -1.49
CA SER A 127 -9.98 23.76 -0.12
C SER A 127 -11.30 23.77 0.68
N ARG A 128 -12.42 23.38 0.06
CA ARG A 128 -13.74 23.38 0.72
C ARG A 128 -13.83 22.31 1.79
N GLU A 129 -14.76 22.51 2.72
CA GLU A 129 -15.11 21.51 3.72
C GLU A 129 -15.64 20.23 3.08
N VAL A 130 -15.51 19.11 3.81
CA VAL A 130 -15.85 17.77 3.32
C VAL A 130 -17.29 17.70 2.79
N GLU A 131 -18.25 18.32 3.47
CA GLU A 131 -19.66 18.30 3.03
C GLU A 131 -19.87 19.03 1.70
N ALA A 132 -19.27 20.19 1.50
CA ALA A 132 -19.32 20.92 0.25
C ALA A 132 -18.62 20.16 -0.90
N CYS A 133 -17.53 19.43 -0.58
CA CYS A 133 -16.88 18.52 -1.52
C CYS A 133 -17.85 17.41 -1.94
N ILE A 134 -18.52 16.75 -0.99
CA ILE A 134 -19.48 15.65 -1.25
C ILE A 134 -20.59 16.13 -2.19
N GLN A 135 -21.19 17.28 -1.92
CA GLN A 135 -22.26 17.84 -2.77
C GLN A 135 -21.76 18.12 -4.20
N ASN A 136 -20.56 18.69 -4.34
CA ASN A 136 -19.98 18.99 -5.64
C ASN A 136 -19.65 17.74 -6.46
N VAL A 137 -19.00 16.76 -5.83
CA VAL A 137 -18.62 15.48 -6.47
C VAL A 137 -19.87 14.69 -6.84
N SER A 138 -20.87 14.60 -5.96
CA SER A 138 -22.14 13.92 -6.22
C SER A 138 -22.86 14.54 -7.41
N SER A 139 -22.96 15.87 -7.47
CA SER A 139 -23.57 16.58 -8.58
C SER A 139 -22.81 16.35 -9.90
N GLY A 140 -21.48 16.27 -9.87
CA GLY A 140 -20.66 15.93 -11.03
C GLY A 140 -20.93 14.50 -11.53
N LEU A 141 -20.98 13.52 -10.64
CA LEU A 141 -21.28 12.12 -10.98
C LEU A 141 -22.66 11.98 -11.61
N LEU A 142 -23.69 12.57 -11.00
CA LEU A 142 -25.06 12.51 -11.50
C LEU A 142 -25.24 13.16 -12.88
N ARG A 143 -24.49 14.23 -13.16
CA ARG A 143 -24.56 14.93 -14.44
C ARG A 143 -23.81 14.24 -15.56
N ASP A 144 -22.61 13.71 -15.24
CA ASP A 144 -21.62 13.33 -16.25
C ASP A 144 -21.42 11.82 -16.35
N THR A 145 -22.16 11.01 -15.56
CA THR A 145 -22.10 9.54 -15.59
C THR A 145 -23.47 8.90 -15.52
N VAL A 146 -23.51 7.56 -15.58
CA VAL A 146 -24.72 6.74 -15.42
C VAL A 146 -24.99 6.35 -13.96
N ILE A 147 -24.20 6.86 -13.01
CA ILE A 147 -24.32 6.52 -11.59
C ILE A 147 -25.61 7.10 -11.01
N GLU A 148 -26.36 6.28 -10.27
CA GLU A 148 -27.58 6.69 -9.58
C GLU A 148 -27.30 7.49 -8.30
N ASP A 149 -28.31 8.19 -7.75
CA ASP A 149 -28.15 9.12 -6.61
C ASP A 149 -27.49 8.46 -5.39
N GLN A 150 -27.90 7.26 -5.03
CA GLN A 150 -27.32 6.54 -3.89
C GLN A 150 -25.85 6.16 -4.14
N GLY A 151 -25.53 5.69 -5.34
CA GLY A 151 -24.17 5.39 -5.78
C GLY A 151 -23.30 6.64 -5.79
N ALA A 152 -23.80 7.74 -6.35
CA ALA A 152 -23.10 9.03 -6.40
C ALA A 152 -22.75 9.54 -5.01
N ARG A 153 -23.66 9.46 -4.05
CA ARG A 153 -23.39 9.83 -2.64
C ARG A 153 -22.33 8.94 -2.01
N ARG A 154 -22.43 7.61 -2.20
CA ARG A 154 -21.46 6.65 -1.65
C ARG A 154 -20.04 6.88 -2.19
N ILE A 155 -19.90 7.10 -3.50
CA ILE A 155 -18.62 7.44 -4.12
C ILE A 155 -18.11 8.76 -3.57
N SER A 156 -18.94 9.81 -3.56
CA SER A 156 -18.55 11.15 -3.11
C SER A 156 -18.03 11.19 -1.68
N GLN A 157 -18.70 10.46 -0.77
CA GLN A 157 -18.23 10.32 0.62
C GLN A 157 -16.83 9.70 0.68
N ASN A 158 -16.61 8.58 -0.04
CA ASN A 158 -15.30 7.92 -0.08
C ASN A 158 -14.21 8.86 -0.63
N LEU A 159 -14.47 9.55 -1.72
CA LEU A 159 -13.51 10.47 -2.33
C LEU A 159 -13.19 11.65 -1.41
N CYS A 160 -14.18 12.35 -0.89
CA CYS A 160 -13.97 13.59 -0.13
C CYS A 160 -13.34 13.33 1.24
N VAL A 161 -13.73 12.26 1.95
CA VAL A 161 -13.10 11.88 3.21
C VAL A 161 -11.64 11.48 3.00
N SER A 162 -11.37 10.69 1.95
CA SER A 162 -10.00 10.29 1.59
C SER A 162 -9.15 11.51 1.18
N ALA A 163 -9.71 12.43 0.39
CA ALA A 163 -9.02 13.65 -0.02
C ALA A 163 -8.66 14.54 1.18
N ASN A 164 -9.56 14.66 2.17
CA ASN A 164 -9.27 15.42 3.38
C ASN A 164 -8.09 14.83 4.16
N LYS A 165 -8.09 13.50 4.37
CA LYS A 165 -6.96 12.81 5.02
C LYS A 165 -5.65 13.01 4.26
N ALA A 166 -5.67 12.91 2.93
CA ALA A 166 -4.48 13.15 2.11
C ALA A 166 -3.94 14.57 2.28
N LYS A 167 -4.81 15.59 2.34
CA LYS A 167 -4.41 16.98 2.58
C LYS A 167 -3.74 17.17 3.95
N GLU A 168 -4.24 16.54 5.00
CA GLU A 168 -3.64 16.57 6.33
C GLU A 168 -2.23 15.96 6.31
N ILE A 169 -2.04 14.84 5.61
CA ILE A 169 -0.73 14.23 5.43
C ILE A 169 0.21 15.15 4.63
N PHE A 170 -0.26 15.75 3.54
CA PHE A 170 0.55 16.71 2.77
C PHE A 170 0.95 17.93 3.59
N ALA A 171 0.06 18.45 4.45
CA ALA A 171 0.38 19.52 5.37
C ALA A 171 1.49 19.12 6.35
N SER A 172 1.40 17.90 6.90
CA SER A 172 2.43 17.34 7.78
C SER A 172 3.77 17.15 7.07
N ILE A 173 3.77 16.62 5.83
CA ILE A 173 4.97 16.47 5.01
C ILE A 173 5.62 17.83 4.74
N ARG A 174 4.84 18.87 4.37
CA ARG A 174 5.37 20.22 4.16
C ARG A 174 5.95 20.84 5.42
N THR A 175 5.31 20.62 6.57
CA THR A 175 5.82 21.09 7.86
C THR A 175 7.21 20.49 8.14
N LEU A 176 7.39 19.19 7.91
CA LEU A 176 8.71 18.54 8.01
C LEU A 176 9.72 19.13 7.04
N GLY A 177 9.35 19.30 5.76
CA GLY A 177 10.21 19.86 4.73
C GLY A 177 10.68 21.30 5.03
N ALA A 178 9.88 22.07 5.77
CA ALA A 178 10.23 23.39 6.27
C ALA A 178 11.11 23.37 7.54
N GLY A 179 11.53 22.19 8.01
CA GLY A 179 12.30 22.04 9.25
C GLY A 179 11.45 22.11 10.52
N GLY A 180 10.12 22.08 10.40
CA GLY A 180 9.19 22.00 11.52
C GLY A 180 9.17 20.59 12.12
N LYS A 181 8.68 20.50 13.35
CA LYS A 181 8.42 19.21 14.02
C LYS A 181 6.94 18.87 13.88
N ILE A 182 6.62 17.62 13.58
CA ILE A 182 5.20 17.18 13.53
C ILE A 182 4.64 17.03 14.94
N GLU A 183 5.48 16.69 15.92
CA GLU A 183 5.13 16.60 17.37
C GLU A 183 6.42 16.62 18.22
N ASP A 184 6.31 16.84 19.54
CA ASP A 184 7.44 16.70 20.46
C ASP A 184 7.84 15.22 20.58
N GLY A 185 9.11 14.89 20.30
CA GLY A 185 9.65 13.54 20.50
C GLY A 185 10.36 12.89 19.30
N TYR A 186 10.56 13.61 18.18
CA TYR A 186 11.25 13.08 16.99
C TYR A 186 12.78 13.00 17.14
N ILE A 187 13.27 12.13 17.99
CA ILE A 187 14.68 11.78 18.04
C ILE A 187 14.80 10.29 17.72
N GLY A 188 15.15 9.97 16.47
CA GLY A 188 15.38 8.60 16.02
C GLY A 188 14.26 8.01 15.17
N SER A 189 14.52 6.83 14.60
CA SER A 189 13.62 6.13 13.68
C SER A 189 13.45 4.68 14.14
N ASP A 190 12.23 4.28 14.52
CA ASP A 190 11.88 2.88 14.77
C ASP A 190 11.32 2.23 13.50
N ILE A 191 12.22 1.89 12.57
CA ILE A 191 11.89 1.33 11.27
C ILE A 191 11.23 -0.05 11.41
N GLU A 192 11.79 -0.92 12.27
CA GLU A 192 11.23 -2.25 12.52
C GLU A 192 9.80 -2.17 13.04
N GLY A 193 9.57 -1.36 14.06
CA GLY A 193 8.25 -1.19 14.64
C GLY A 193 7.24 -0.61 13.66
N ALA A 194 7.63 0.40 12.85
CA ALA A 194 6.78 0.99 11.83
C ALA A 194 6.40 -0.05 10.76
N PHE A 195 7.40 -0.82 10.29
CA PHE A 195 7.18 -1.88 9.30
C PHE A 195 6.22 -2.96 9.82
N LEU A 196 6.45 -3.48 11.03
CA LEU A 196 5.62 -4.53 11.62
C LEU A 196 4.17 -4.09 11.83
N ARG A 197 3.96 -2.85 12.27
CA ARG A 197 2.59 -2.30 12.39
C ARG A 197 1.94 -2.18 11.02
N GLY A 198 2.69 -1.71 10.02
CA GLY A 198 2.23 -1.61 8.65
C GLY A 198 1.78 -2.93 8.08
N LEU A 199 2.63 -3.93 8.22
CA LEU A 199 2.35 -5.29 7.76
C LEU A 199 1.10 -5.87 8.45
N LYS A 200 1.02 -5.77 9.78
CA LYS A 200 -0.15 -6.21 10.55
C LYS A 200 -1.44 -5.49 10.13
N ARG A 201 -1.36 -4.20 9.81
CA ARG A 201 -2.51 -3.45 9.32
C ARG A 201 -3.00 -3.97 7.97
N LEU A 202 -2.09 -4.17 7.02
CA LEU A 202 -2.42 -4.72 5.70
C LEU A 202 -3.00 -6.13 5.78
N GLU A 203 -2.43 -6.99 6.63
CA GLU A 203 -2.94 -8.34 6.89
C GLU A 203 -4.36 -8.30 7.47
N SER A 204 -4.59 -7.47 8.49
CA SER A 204 -5.91 -7.33 9.12
C SER A 204 -6.97 -6.82 8.13
N GLU A 205 -6.65 -5.83 7.30
CA GLU A 205 -7.60 -5.30 6.33
C GLU A 205 -7.85 -6.29 5.19
N SER A 206 -6.82 -7.00 4.72
CA SER A 206 -6.94 -8.07 3.73
C SER A 206 -7.84 -9.21 4.25
N GLY A 207 -7.61 -9.67 5.48
CA GLY A 207 -8.42 -10.72 6.11
C GLY A 207 -9.88 -10.29 6.30
N ASN A 208 -10.12 -9.07 6.77
CA ASN A 208 -11.46 -8.53 6.91
C ASN A 208 -12.20 -8.43 5.58
N LEU A 209 -11.48 -8.08 4.52
CA LEU A 209 -12.02 -7.96 3.18
C LEU A 209 -12.43 -9.32 2.62
N ILE A 210 -11.55 -10.31 2.70
CA ILE A 210 -11.81 -11.70 2.26
C ILE A 210 -13.03 -12.25 2.98
N ASN A 211 -13.14 -12.03 4.29
CA ASN A 211 -14.26 -12.50 5.10
C ASN A 211 -15.57 -11.78 4.78
N SER A 212 -15.54 -10.51 4.36
CA SER A 212 -16.75 -9.70 4.12
C SER A 212 -17.40 -9.95 2.76
N LEU A 213 -16.61 -10.34 1.75
CA LEU A 213 -17.09 -10.39 0.36
C LEU A 213 -17.60 -11.76 -0.08
N ASN A 214 -17.39 -12.84 0.69
CA ASN A 214 -17.70 -14.23 0.27
C ASN A 214 -17.15 -14.61 -1.13
N GLU A 215 -16.26 -13.77 -1.69
CA GLU A 215 -15.62 -13.95 -2.99
C GLU A 215 -14.12 -14.12 -2.81
N SER A 216 -13.46 -14.82 -3.73
CA SER A 216 -11.99 -14.91 -3.71
C SER A 216 -11.39 -13.57 -4.15
N VAL A 217 -10.89 -12.80 -3.18
CA VAL A 217 -10.14 -11.56 -3.43
C VAL A 217 -8.67 -11.85 -3.24
N LYS A 218 -7.84 -11.46 -4.22
CA LYS A 218 -6.38 -11.52 -4.11
C LYS A 218 -5.84 -10.13 -3.86
N VAL A 219 -5.18 -9.95 -2.71
CA VAL A 219 -4.49 -8.69 -2.39
C VAL A 219 -3.03 -8.80 -2.81
N ARG A 220 -2.56 -7.87 -3.64
CA ARG A 220 -1.13 -7.64 -3.91
C ARG A 220 -0.68 -6.45 -3.10
N ALA A 221 0.17 -6.70 -2.11
CA ALA A 221 0.67 -5.65 -1.24
C ALA A 221 2.09 -5.23 -1.61
N THR A 222 2.36 -3.93 -1.48
CA THR A 222 3.69 -3.34 -1.55
C THR A 222 3.91 -2.47 -0.33
N ILE A 223 5.09 -2.55 0.29
CA ILE A 223 5.51 -1.64 1.36
C ILE A 223 6.71 -0.85 0.84
N VAL A 224 6.55 0.46 0.75
CA VAL A 224 7.62 1.39 0.38
C VAL A 224 8.15 2.03 1.65
N VAL A 225 9.40 1.77 1.98
CA VAL A 225 10.09 2.38 3.12
C VAL A 225 11.00 3.49 2.61
N SER A 226 10.62 4.72 2.81
CA SER A 226 11.44 5.89 2.46
C SER A 226 12.31 6.28 3.67
N SER A 227 13.49 5.69 3.75
CA SER A 227 14.43 5.86 4.86
C SER A 227 15.86 5.55 4.41
N ASP A 228 16.85 6.13 5.10
CA ASP A 228 18.25 5.70 5.00
C ASP A 228 18.52 4.37 5.74
N MET A 229 17.49 3.79 6.33
CA MET A 229 17.51 2.53 7.06
C MET A 229 18.47 2.51 8.28
N VAL A 230 18.89 3.68 8.74
CA VAL A 230 19.68 3.82 9.97
C VAL A 230 18.73 3.89 11.15
N GLN A 231 18.43 2.72 11.72
CA GLN A 231 17.55 2.65 12.89
C GLN A 231 18.27 3.23 14.10
N SER A 232 17.59 4.17 14.78
CA SER A 232 18.02 4.71 16.06
C SER A 232 16.81 4.91 16.96
N ARG A 233 16.74 4.18 18.06
CA ARG A 233 15.70 4.36 19.09
C ARG A 233 16.20 5.30 20.17
N ALA A 234 15.31 5.99 20.87
CA ALA A 234 15.69 6.82 22.01
C ALA A 234 16.44 5.98 23.06
N GLY A 235 17.68 6.38 23.36
CA GLY A 235 18.53 5.68 24.32
C GLY A 235 19.30 4.49 23.77
N ASP A 236 19.20 4.18 22.45
CA ASP A 236 19.97 3.14 21.79
C ASP A 236 21.13 3.76 20.96
N GLU A 237 22.27 3.10 20.94
CA GLU A 237 23.46 3.55 20.17
C GLU A 237 23.26 3.45 18.63
N GLY A 238 22.10 2.99 18.22
CA GLY A 238 21.75 2.73 16.82
C GLY A 238 22.33 1.41 16.30
N ILE A 239 21.59 0.81 15.36
CA ILE A 239 21.91 -0.52 14.83
C ILE A 239 23.30 -0.55 14.17
N VAL A 240 23.69 0.51 13.46
CA VAL A 240 25.00 0.59 12.78
C VAL A 240 26.16 0.40 13.77
N ARG A 241 26.08 1.02 14.95
CA ARG A 241 27.12 0.91 15.97
C ARG A 241 27.20 -0.50 16.54
N THR A 242 26.06 -1.15 16.71
CA THR A 242 25.95 -2.52 17.20
C THR A 242 26.61 -3.51 16.24
N ILE A 243 26.35 -3.40 14.93
CA ILE A 243 26.79 -4.39 13.94
C ILE A 243 28.14 -4.08 13.29
N ARG A 244 28.70 -2.87 13.47
CA ARG A 244 29.91 -2.36 12.80
C ARG A 244 31.10 -3.31 12.81
N ASN A 245 31.30 -4.03 13.91
CA ASN A 245 32.45 -4.92 14.11
C ASN A 245 32.08 -6.41 14.00
N MET A 246 30.86 -6.72 13.61
CA MET A 246 30.40 -8.11 13.45
C MET A 246 30.83 -8.66 12.10
N THR A 247 31.08 -9.98 12.05
CA THR A 247 31.15 -10.72 10.79
C THR A 247 29.74 -10.95 10.23
N ASN A 248 29.65 -11.37 8.98
CA ASN A 248 28.36 -11.68 8.34
C ASN A 248 27.58 -12.75 9.11
N GLU A 249 28.27 -13.77 9.63
CA GLU A 249 27.68 -14.83 10.45
C GLU A 249 27.15 -14.29 11.78
N GLN A 250 27.93 -13.40 12.43
CA GLN A 250 27.52 -12.76 13.67
C GLN A 250 26.32 -11.84 13.48
N ILE A 251 26.22 -11.11 12.36
CA ILE A 251 25.03 -10.32 12.03
C ILE A 251 23.81 -11.21 11.85
N ALA A 252 23.96 -12.31 11.12
CA ALA A 252 22.85 -13.26 10.90
C ALA A 252 22.38 -13.89 12.23
N GLU A 253 23.29 -14.27 13.09
CA GLU A 253 23.00 -14.82 14.42
C GLU A 253 22.34 -13.77 15.33
N PHE A 254 22.84 -12.53 15.31
CA PHE A 254 22.27 -11.41 16.06
C PHE A 254 20.81 -11.17 15.68
N VAL A 255 20.50 -11.10 14.37
CA VAL A 255 19.13 -10.92 13.88
C VAL A 255 18.23 -12.07 14.32
N THR A 256 18.68 -13.32 14.15
CA THR A 256 17.89 -14.50 14.53
C THR A 256 17.61 -14.52 16.03
N LYS A 257 18.60 -14.18 16.85
CA LYS A 257 18.43 -14.12 18.32
C LYS A 257 17.51 -12.96 18.76
N SER A 258 17.58 -11.82 18.10
CA SER A 258 16.77 -10.65 18.45
C SER A 258 15.31 -10.79 18.03
N ARG A 259 15.04 -11.50 16.94
CA ARG A 259 13.68 -11.66 16.38
C ARG A 259 13.03 -13.00 16.71
N GLY A 260 13.81 -14.03 16.99
CA GLY A 260 13.32 -15.39 17.12
C GLY A 260 13.22 -16.12 15.78
N GLU A 261 12.36 -17.15 15.73
CA GLU A 261 12.13 -17.94 14.53
C GLU A 261 11.35 -17.18 13.45
N GLN A 262 11.48 -17.62 12.22
CA GLN A 262 10.76 -17.09 11.07
C GLN A 262 9.24 -17.22 11.26
N GLU A 263 8.53 -16.12 11.09
CA GLU A 263 7.07 -16.08 11.12
C GLU A 263 6.52 -16.34 9.72
N PHE A 264 5.75 -17.41 9.55
CA PHE A 264 4.99 -17.62 8.32
C PHE A 264 3.86 -16.60 8.20
N ARG A 265 3.70 -16.03 6.99
CA ARG A 265 2.67 -15.01 6.71
C ARG A 265 1.86 -15.35 5.48
N GLU A 266 0.56 -15.08 5.55
CA GLU A 266 -0.33 -15.22 4.40
C GLU A 266 -0.12 -14.09 3.38
N LEU A 267 0.09 -12.85 3.88
CA LEU A 267 0.37 -11.69 3.04
C LEU A 267 1.89 -11.50 2.92
N ARG A 268 2.41 -11.62 1.71
CA ARG A 268 3.82 -11.40 1.39
C ARG A 268 3.97 -10.15 0.52
N PRO A 269 4.07 -8.96 1.13
CA PRO A 269 4.25 -7.73 0.37
C PRO A 269 5.62 -7.68 -0.30
N VAL A 270 5.67 -7.07 -1.48
CA VAL A 270 6.93 -6.62 -2.08
C VAL A 270 7.45 -5.45 -1.24
N VAL A 271 8.71 -5.52 -0.81
CA VAL A 271 9.34 -4.46 -0.01
C VAL A 271 10.29 -3.66 -0.90
N LYS A 272 10.06 -2.35 -0.97
CA LYS A 272 10.90 -1.40 -1.69
C LYS A 272 11.48 -0.40 -0.70
N ILE A 273 12.80 -0.21 -0.73
CA ILE A 273 13.51 0.73 0.15
C ILE A 273 14.05 1.86 -0.69
N ASP A 274 13.58 3.06 -0.37
CA ASP A 274 13.93 4.29 -1.03
C ASP A 274 14.68 5.23 -0.05
N GLY A 275 15.68 5.93 -0.54
CA GLY A 275 16.52 6.78 0.31
C GLY A 275 17.75 6.10 0.92
N TRP A 276 17.98 4.83 0.60
CA TRP A 276 19.12 4.02 1.08
C TRP A 276 20.49 4.70 0.98
N ARG A 277 20.68 5.60 0.01
CA ARG A 277 21.93 6.35 -0.18
C ARG A 277 21.90 7.78 0.35
N SER A 278 20.83 8.23 0.97
CA SER A 278 20.74 9.64 1.44
C SER A 278 21.73 9.98 2.55
N THR A 279 22.25 8.98 3.25
CA THR A 279 23.34 9.11 4.26
C THR A 279 24.74 9.13 3.66
N THR A 280 24.89 9.32 2.33
CA THR A 280 26.20 9.36 1.70
C THR A 280 27.12 10.35 2.42
N GLY A 281 28.21 9.81 2.99
CA GLY A 281 29.22 10.56 3.75
C GLY A 281 29.13 10.46 5.27
N LYS A 282 28.02 9.91 5.85
CA LYS A 282 27.89 9.75 7.31
C LYS A 282 28.27 8.36 7.82
N ILE A 283 28.16 7.34 7.00
CA ILE A 283 28.56 5.97 7.32
C ILE A 283 29.56 5.44 6.30
N SER A 284 30.49 4.58 6.74
CA SER A 284 31.46 3.96 5.86
C SER A 284 30.79 2.96 4.92
N GLU A 285 31.43 2.64 3.79
CA GLU A 285 30.94 1.61 2.87
C GLU A 285 30.80 0.25 3.56
N ARG A 286 31.76 -0.09 4.45
CA ARG A 286 31.69 -1.30 5.27
C ARG A 286 30.45 -1.33 6.17
N ASP A 287 30.16 -0.21 6.85
CA ASP A 287 28.98 -0.10 7.71
C ASP A 287 27.69 -0.22 6.91
N ARG A 288 27.69 0.30 5.67
CA ARG A 288 26.55 0.18 4.75
C ARG A 288 26.31 -1.27 4.34
N GLN A 289 27.33 -2.00 3.96
CA GLN A 289 27.23 -3.43 3.62
C GLN A 289 26.74 -4.26 4.81
N ALA A 290 27.24 -3.98 6.01
CA ALA A 290 26.78 -4.63 7.23
C ALA A 290 25.28 -4.33 7.50
N LEU A 291 24.85 -3.08 7.30
CA LEU A 291 23.47 -2.65 7.47
C LEU A 291 22.54 -3.27 6.42
N GLU A 292 22.98 -3.37 5.16
CA GLU A 292 22.24 -4.06 4.11
C GLU A 292 22.04 -5.54 4.44
N LEU A 293 23.09 -6.22 4.89
CA LEU A 293 23.00 -7.61 5.31
C LEU A 293 22.06 -7.78 6.51
N TYR A 294 22.13 -6.87 7.49
CA TYR A 294 21.21 -6.86 8.62
C TYR A 294 19.74 -6.83 8.15
N TRP A 295 19.38 -5.88 7.29
CA TRP A 295 18.00 -5.74 6.81
C TRP A 295 17.55 -6.92 5.94
N LYS A 296 18.41 -7.41 5.05
CA LYS A 296 18.11 -8.64 4.28
C LYS A 296 17.78 -9.81 5.19
N LYS A 297 18.57 -10.02 6.23
CA LYS A 297 18.32 -11.07 7.22
C LYS A 297 17.07 -10.79 8.04
N TRP A 298 16.86 -9.54 8.45
CA TRP A 298 15.68 -9.16 9.20
C TRP A 298 14.38 -9.43 8.42
N PHE A 299 14.29 -9.04 7.16
CA PHE A 299 13.12 -9.35 6.32
C PHE A 299 12.93 -10.85 6.10
N SER A 300 13.99 -11.61 5.96
CA SER A 300 13.90 -13.07 5.83
C SER A 300 13.29 -13.75 7.07
N THR A 301 13.43 -13.17 8.27
CA THR A 301 12.76 -13.69 9.48
C THR A 301 11.24 -13.50 9.45
N LEU A 302 10.73 -12.67 8.57
CA LEU A 302 9.31 -12.42 8.35
C LEU A 302 8.73 -13.23 7.18
N ASP A 303 9.48 -14.19 6.64
CA ASP A 303 9.12 -14.94 5.43
C ASP A 303 8.84 -14.04 4.22
N LEU A 304 9.57 -12.93 4.12
CA LEU A 304 9.49 -11.98 3.01
C LEU A 304 10.66 -12.17 2.06
N ASP A 305 10.42 -11.85 0.78
CA ASP A 305 11.46 -11.81 -0.22
C ASP A 305 12.49 -10.72 0.10
N GLU A 306 13.68 -10.83 -0.50
CA GLU A 306 14.73 -9.85 -0.35
C GLU A 306 14.23 -8.46 -0.80
N PRO A 307 14.37 -7.42 0.04
CA PRO A 307 13.89 -6.09 -0.30
C PRO A 307 14.70 -5.50 -1.46
N ASP A 308 14.03 -4.72 -2.30
CA ASP A 308 14.66 -3.93 -3.34
C ASP A 308 15.25 -2.64 -2.72
N PHE A 309 16.58 -2.58 -2.62
CA PHE A 309 17.32 -1.39 -2.19
C PHE A 309 17.55 -0.46 -3.38
N GLY A 310 16.56 0.38 -3.68
CA GLY A 310 16.63 1.35 -4.78
C GLY A 310 17.80 2.34 -4.63
N PHE A 311 18.44 2.60 -5.74
CA PHE A 311 19.56 3.56 -5.84
C PHE A 311 19.08 4.86 -6.49
N GLY A 312 18.75 5.85 -5.68
CA GLY A 312 18.30 7.15 -6.16
C GLY A 312 16.79 7.32 -6.10
N VAL A 313 16.27 8.23 -6.90
CA VAL A 313 14.83 8.45 -6.99
C VAL A 313 14.16 7.18 -7.47
N MET A 314 13.51 6.47 -6.57
CA MET A 314 12.70 5.34 -7.00
C MET A 314 11.52 5.87 -7.79
N ASP A 315 11.38 5.34 -8.98
CA ASP A 315 10.08 5.34 -9.63
C ASP A 315 9.14 4.51 -8.73
N TRP A 316 8.20 5.18 -8.07
CA TRP A 316 7.18 4.53 -7.27
C TRP A 316 6.11 3.86 -8.15
N SER A 317 6.37 3.75 -9.47
CA SER A 317 5.58 2.91 -10.33
C SER A 317 5.71 1.45 -9.85
N VAL A 318 4.60 0.86 -9.50
CA VAL A 318 4.49 -0.57 -9.21
C VAL A 318 3.92 -1.19 -10.49
N ASP A 319 4.74 -1.98 -11.17
CA ASP A 319 4.30 -2.83 -12.28
C ASP A 319 3.29 -3.90 -11.84
#